data_46de0d65a37e64de92cf87b81f3b7d68
#
_entry.id   46de0d65a37e64de92cf87b81f3b7d68
#
_cell.length_a   1.000
_cell.length_b   1.000
_cell.length_c   1.000
_cell.angle_alpha   90.00
_cell.angle_beta   90.00
_cell.angle_gamma   90.00
#
_symmetry.space_group_name_H-M   'P 1'
#
loop_
_entity.id
_entity.type
_entity.pdbx_description
1 polymer ?
#
loop_
_entity_poly.entity_id
_entity_poly.type
_entity_poly.pdbx_seq_one_letter_code
_entity_poly.pdbx_strand_id
1 'polypeptide(L)'
;MSWIALIGALAVLLAIDLLVVRGRGGEMSLRAAAVASALWVAVALAFGAVLLLAGERAGAEAYLAGYLVEKSLSLDNVFVFLLVFTAFGLPAAERHRLLSYGIVAALALRLVFIVVGAAALAAFGWLSFVFAAFLVWTGWKMLRHRHDHGAEEAMVERLQKRLRPEHGRWALSTGAAALAGIAIVDLIFAVDSVPAILAITSDTFIVFAANAFALLGLRPLFFLVADLVERLYHLKTALAVLLVFIGAKMAAAEFVGKIGPEYSLPAIAVILGTGVVASLARERRRSRTVAACADGSSSSPSPSPPASEEEQPQPSGRSA
;
A
#
# COMPACT_ATOMS: atom_id res chain seq x y z
N MET A 1 -19.94 -21.38 -0.18
CA MET A 1 -19.52 -21.07 -1.58
C MET A 1 -18.43 -22.03 -2.02
N SER A 2 -18.34 -22.36 -3.31
CA SER A 2 -17.31 -23.29 -3.81
C SER A 2 -16.05 -22.55 -4.25
N TRP A 3 -14.88 -23.17 -4.07
CA TRP A 3 -13.60 -22.66 -4.57
C TRP A 3 -13.62 -22.38 -6.08
N ILE A 4 -14.33 -23.24 -6.85
CA ILE A 4 -14.48 -23.07 -8.30
C ILE A 4 -15.19 -21.76 -8.63
N ALA A 5 -16.26 -21.40 -7.90
CA ALA A 5 -16.99 -20.17 -8.10
C ALA A 5 -16.13 -18.94 -7.77
N LEU A 6 -15.36 -18.98 -6.67
CA LEU A 6 -14.45 -17.90 -6.28
C LEU A 6 -13.35 -17.70 -7.31
N ILE A 7 -12.63 -18.78 -7.67
CA ILE A 7 -11.53 -18.71 -8.64
C ILE A 7 -12.06 -18.26 -10.00
N GLY A 8 -13.21 -18.77 -10.44
CA GLY A 8 -13.86 -18.36 -11.69
C GLY A 8 -14.23 -16.87 -11.68
N ALA A 9 -14.83 -16.36 -10.59
CA ALA A 9 -15.14 -14.95 -10.44
C ALA A 9 -13.89 -14.08 -10.45
N LEU A 10 -12.84 -14.46 -9.72
CA LEU A 10 -11.57 -13.74 -9.70
C LEU A 10 -10.88 -13.75 -11.07
N ALA A 11 -10.91 -14.86 -11.79
CA ALA A 11 -10.35 -14.94 -13.14
C ALA A 11 -11.09 -14.02 -14.12
N VAL A 12 -12.42 -13.96 -14.06
CA VAL A 12 -13.24 -13.07 -14.88
C VAL A 12 -12.94 -11.60 -14.51
N LEU A 13 -12.92 -11.26 -13.23
CA LEU A 13 -12.61 -9.91 -12.77
C LEU A 13 -11.20 -9.47 -13.19
N LEU A 14 -10.22 -10.36 -13.06
CA LEU A 14 -8.85 -10.10 -13.50
C LEU A 14 -8.78 -9.94 -15.03
N ALA A 15 -9.49 -10.77 -15.79
CA ALA A 15 -9.57 -10.63 -17.24
C ALA A 15 -10.19 -9.29 -17.64
N ILE A 16 -11.25 -8.86 -16.97
CA ILE A 16 -11.87 -7.53 -17.19
C ILE A 16 -10.84 -6.43 -16.91
N ASP A 17 -10.12 -6.48 -15.78
CA ASP A 17 -9.08 -5.51 -15.43
C ASP A 17 -7.99 -5.46 -16.52
N LEU A 18 -7.52 -6.59 -17.00
CA LEU A 18 -6.52 -6.69 -18.07
C LEU A 18 -7.02 -6.17 -19.42
N LEU A 19 -8.29 -6.44 -19.79
CA LEU A 19 -8.89 -5.99 -21.04
C LEU A 19 -9.13 -4.48 -21.07
N VAL A 20 -9.63 -3.89 -19.98
CA VAL A 20 -9.83 -2.45 -19.84
C VAL A 20 -8.52 -1.68 -20.05
N VAL A 21 -7.41 -2.29 -19.70
CA VAL A 21 -6.08 -1.69 -19.87
C VAL A 21 -5.58 -1.72 -21.29
N ARG A 22 -5.78 -2.83 -21.99
CA ARG A 22 -5.36 -2.93 -23.40
C ARG A 22 -5.99 -1.84 -24.29
N GLY A 23 -7.19 -1.38 -23.92
CA GLY A 23 -7.90 -0.33 -24.67
C GLY A 23 -7.46 1.10 -24.36
N ARG A 24 -6.75 1.33 -23.27
CA ARG A 24 -6.29 2.66 -22.83
C ARG A 24 -4.78 2.72 -22.82
N GLY A 25 -4.18 3.03 -23.95
CA GLY A 25 -2.71 3.13 -24.13
C GLY A 25 -2.05 4.35 -23.49
N GLY A 26 -2.62 4.94 -22.42
CA GLY A 26 -2.12 6.15 -21.80
C GLY A 26 -2.21 6.17 -20.28
N GLU A 27 -1.61 7.19 -19.67
CA GLU A 27 -1.68 7.44 -18.23
C GLU A 27 -3.13 7.59 -17.76
N MET A 28 -3.48 6.88 -16.70
CA MET A 28 -4.81 6.96 -16.10
C MET A 28 -4.93 8.30 -15.38
N SER A 29 -5.95 9.12 -15.72
CA SER A 29 -6.19 10.37 -14.99
C SER A 29 -6.56 10.07 -13.52
N LEU A 30 -6.23 10.99 -12.62
CA LEU A 30 -6.49 10.84 -11.18
C LEU A 30 -7.96 10.54 -10.89
N ARG A 31 -8.88 11.18 -11.62
CA ARG A 31 -10.33 10.93 -11.50
C ARG A 31 -10.70 9.52 -11.95
N ALA A 32 -10.15 9.05 -13.06
CA ALA A 32 -10.40 7.69 -13.55
C ALA A 32 -9.83 6.64 -12.57
N ALA A 33 -8.66 6.88 -11.99
CA ALA A 33 -8.06 6.03 -10.97
C ALA A 33 -8.91 5.99 -9.69
N ALA A 34 -9.44 7.14 -9.24
CA ALA A 34 -10.33 7.21 -8.09
C ALA A 34 -11.63 6.44 -8.32
N VAL A 35 -12.29 6.63 -9.47
CA VAL A 35 -13.52 5.91 -9.84
C VAL A 35 -13.27 4.41 -9.94
N ALA A 36 -12.19 4.00 -10.59
CA ALA A 36 -11.82 2.59 -10.70
C ALA A 36 -11.51 1.96 -9.32
N SER A 37 -10.80 2.68 -8.44
CA SER A 37 -10.56 2.23 -7.06
C SER A 37 -11.85 2.09 -6.28
N ALA A 38 -12.77 3.05 -6.38
CA ALA A 38 -14.07 2.99 -5.73
C ALA A 38 -14.92 1.82 -6.26
N LEU A 39 -14.86 1.54 -7.55
CA LEU A 39 -15.53 0.39 -8.16
C LEU A 39 -15.00 -0.94 -7.61
N TRP A 40 -13.69 -1.10 -7.50
CA TRP A 40 -13.09 -2.30 -6.92
C TRP A 40 -13.43 -2.49 -5.45
N VAL A 41 -13.50 -1.40 -4.68
CA VAL A 41 -14.00 -1.44 -3.30
C VAL A 41 -15.47 -1.88 -3.26
N ALA A 42 -16.31 -1.35 -4.15
CA ALA A 42 -17.72 -1.74 -4.24
C ALA A 42 -17.87 -3.24 -4.60
N VAL A 43 -17.06 -3.76 -5.52
CA VAL A 43 -17.03 -5.20 -5.87
C VAL A 43 -16.63 -6.05 -4.67
N ALA A 44 -15.62 -5.64 -3.91
CA ALA A 44 -15.21 -6.34 -2.70
C ALA A 44 -16.31 -6.32 -1.61
N LEU A 45 -16.96 -5.18 -1.41
CA LEU A 45 -18.09 -5.08 -0.47
C LEU A 45 -19.30 -5.89 -0.93
N ALA A 46 -19.56 -5.95 -2.24
CA ALA A 46 -20.62 -6.79 -2.80
C ALA A 46 -20.38 -8.28 -2.52
N PHE A 47 -19.12 -8.76 -2.59
CA PHE A 47 -18.80 -10.13 -2.17
C PHE A 47 -19.08 -10.37 -0.69
N GLY A 48 -18.72 -9.42 0.20
CA GLY A 48 -19.08 -9.47 1.61
C GLY A 48 -20.60 -9.51 1.84
N ALA A 49 -21.36 -8.73 1.07
CA ALA A 49 -22.83 -8.76 1.11
C ALA A 49 -23.40 -10.11 0.65
N VAL A 50 -22.81 -10.73 -0.38
CA VAL A 50 -23.21 -12.08 -0.82
C VAL A 50 -23.00 -13.12 0.29
N LEU A 51 -21.89 -13.05 1.04
CA LEU A 51 -21.70 -13.92 2.21
C LEU A 51 -22.77 -13.71 3.29
N LEU A 52 -23.13 -12.46 3.57
CA LEU A 52 -24.20 -12.13 4.51
C LEU A 52 -25.55 -12.68 4.06
N LEU A 53 -25.90 -12.50 2.79
CA LEU A 53 -27.15 -13.02 2.22
C LEU A 53 -27.20 -14.54 2.15
N ALA A 54 -26.03 -15.19 2.05
CA ALA A 54 -25.91 -16.65 2.15
C ALA A 54 -26.06 -17.18 3.61
N GLY A 55 -26.24 -16.29 4.59
CA GLY A 55 -26.36 -16.66 6.01
C GLY A 55 -25.02 -16.87 6.73
N GLU A 56 -23.89 -16.62 6.07
CA GLU A 56 -22.54 -16.79 6.64
C GLU A 56 -22.05 -15.49 7.31
N ARG A 57 -22.77 -15.04 8.36
CA ARG A 57 -22.45 -13.77 9.03
C ARG A 57 -21.03 -13.71 9.55
N ALA A 58 -20.56 -14.74 10.27
CA ALA A 58 -19.22 -14.80 10.81
C ALA A 58 -18.14 -14.79 9.69
N GLY A 59 -18.41 -15.49 8.56
CA GLY A 59 -17.57 -15.47 7.38
C GLY A 59 -17.48 -14.08 6.72
N ALA A 60 -18.61 -13.37 6.62
CA ALA A 60 -18.67 -12.02 6.08
C ALA A 60 -17.89 -11.01 6.95
N GLU A 61 -18.04 -11.08 8.27
CA GLU A 61 -17.32 -10.22 9.22
C GLU A 61 -15.80 -10.50 9.18
N ALA A 62 -15.41 -11.77 9.12
CA ALA A 62 -14.02 -12.17 8.98
C ALA A 62 -13.43 -11.73 7.63
N TYR A 63 -14.18 -11.88 6.53
CA TYR A 63 -13.82 -11.39 5.21
C TYR A 63 -13.58 -9.89 5.19
N LEU A 64 -14.52 -9.10 5.71
CA LEU A 64 -14.41 -7.64 5.74
C LEU A 64 -13.23 -7.18 6.61
N ALA A 65 -13.02 -7.83 7.76
CA ALA A 65 -11.88 -7.54 8.61
C ALA A 65 -10.55 -7.83 7.88
N GLY A 66 -10.43 -9.01 7.26
CA GLY A 66 -9.27 -9.40 6.48
C GLY A 66 -9.04 -8.48 5.27
N TYR A 67 -10.11 -8.12 4.55
CA TYR A 67 -10.07 -7.17 3.43
C TYR A 67 -9.56 -5.79 3.86
N LEU A 68 -10.04 -5.23 4.97
CA LEU A 68 -9.59 -3.94 5.48
C LEU A 68 -8.11 -3.96 5.87
N VAL A 69 -7.68 -5.02 6.56
CA VAL A 69 -6.26 -5.21 6.92
C VAL A 69 -5.40 -5.27 5.67
N GLU A 70 -5.74 -6.17 4.73
CA GLU A 70 -4.97 -6.37 3.52
C GLU A 70 -4.96 -5.12 2.63
N LYS A 71 -6.11 -4.47 2.45
CA LYS A 71 -6.21 -3.24 1.67
C LYS A 71 -5.34 -2.12 2.25
N SER A 72 -5.26 -2.05 3.57
CA SER A 72 -4.45 -1.05 4.27
C SER A 72 -2.95 -1.34 4.17
N LEU A 73 -2.55 -2.62 4.32
CA LEU A 73 -1.16 -3.05 4.11
C LEU A 73 -0.73 -2.90 2.64
N SER A 74 -1.65 -3.13 1.71
CA SER A 74 -1.40 -2.97 0.27
C SER A 74 -1.06 -1.53 -0.14
N LEU A 75 -1.41 -0.51 0.64
CA LEU A 75 -1.00 0.88 0.38
C LEU A 75 0.52 1.06 0.52
N ASP A 76 1.13 0.45 1.54
CA ASP A 76 2.58 0.46 1.69
C ASP A 76 3.28 -0.35 0.57
N ASN A 77 2.69 -1.48 0.16
CA ASN A 77 3.21 -2.30 -0.94
C ASN A 77 3.27 -1.50 -2.25
N VAL A 78 2.24 -0.69 -2.53
CA VAL A 78 2.18 0.17 -3.72
C VAL A 78 3.34 1.17 -3.74
N PHE A 79 3.68 1.77 -2.59
CA PHE A 79 4.81 2.68 -2.50
C PHE A 79 6.13 1.99 -2.88
N VAL A 80 6.37 0.79 -2.35
CA VAL A 80 7.62 0.05 -2.67
C VAL A 80 7.63 -0.42 -4.12
N PHE A 81 6.49 -0.76 -4.71
CA PHE A 81 6.41 -1.03 -6.15
C PHE A 81 6.78 0.19 -6.99
N LEU A 82 6.37 1.40 -6.56
CA LEU A 82 6.77 2.65 -7.21
C LEU A 82 8.29 2.86 -7.12
N LEU A 83 8.88 2.60 -5.96
CA LEU A 83 10.34 2.66 -5.78
C LEU A 83 11.06 1.66 -6.70
N VAL A 84 10.57 0.41 -6.80
CA VAL A 84 11.12 -0.60 -7.71
C VAL A 84 11.07 -0.10 -9.15
N PHE A 85 9.91 0.37 -9.63
CA PHE A 85 9.79 0.87 -11.01
C PHE A 85 10.71 2.06 -11.28
N THR A 86 10.88 2.94 -10.30
CA THR A 86 11.76 4.12 -10.42
C THR A 86 13.22 3.70 -10.44
N ALA A 87 13.64 2.81 -9.56
CA ALA A 87 15.02 2.30 -9.50
C ALA A 87 15.41 1.59 -10.80
N PHE A 88 14.51 0.79 -11.40
CA PHE A 88 14.77 0.12 -12.68
C PHE A 88 14.59 1.03 -13.91
N GLY A 89 14.19 2.29 -13.74
CA GLY A 89 14.05 3.26 -14.83
C GLY A 89 12.99 2.89 -15.86
N LEU A 90 11.90 2.24 -15.45
CA LEU A 90 10.86 1.75 -16.36
C LEU A 90 9.96 2.89 -16.85
N PRO A 91 9.69 2.98 -18.17
CA PRO A 91 8.74 3.94 -18.72
C PRO A 91 7.30 3.65 -18.23
N ALA A 92 6.46 4.69 -18.14
CA ALA A 92 5.10 4.60 -17.62
C ALA A 92 4.25 3.51 -18.31
N ALA A 93 4.36 3.37 -19.63
CA ALA A 93 3.65 2.36 -20.40
C ALA A 93 3.98 0.91 -19.99
N GLU A 94 5.24 0.64 -19.64
CA GLU A 94 5.67 -0.69 -19.20
C GLU A 94 5.25 -0.98 -17.75
N ARG A 95 5.21 0.03 -16.88
CA ARG A 95 4.80 -0.11 -15.47
C ARG A 95 3.41 -0.74 -15.35
N HIS A 96 2.47 -0.32 -16.20
CA HIS A 96 1.11 -0.87 -16.23
C HIS A 96 1.08 -2.38 -16.50
N ARG A 97 1.84 -2.81 -17.50
CA ARG A 97 1.89 -4.23 -17.91
C ARG A 97 2.57 -5.09 -16.86
N LEU A 98 3.69 -4.60 -16.33
CA LEU A 98 4.45 -5.31 -15.30
C LEU A 98 3.69 -5.38 -13.98
N LEU A 99 2.96 -4.31 -13.60
CA LEU A 99 2.10 -4.33 -12.42
C LEU A 99 1.00 -5.38 -12.52
N SER A 100 0.38 -5.53 -13.71
CA SER A 100 -0.64 -6.57 -13.92
C SER A 100 -0.06 -7.99 -13.79
N TYR A 101 1.13 -8.25 -14.36
CA TYR A 101 1.81 -9.54 -14.16
C TYR A 101 2.25 -9.74 -12.71
N GLY A 102 2.69 -8.66 -12.04
CA GLY A 102 3.01 -8.67 -10.62
C GLY A 102 1.82 -9.08 -9.75
N ILE A 103 0.63 -8.54 -10.02
CA ILE A 103 -0.61 -8.90 -9.29
C ILE A 103 -0.94 -10.38 -9.47
N VAL A 104 -0.82 -10.93 -10.68
CA VAL A 104 -1.05 -12.38 -10.92
C VAL A 104 -0.05 -13.23 -10.15
N ALA A 105 1.23 -12.87 -10.20
CA ALA A 105 2.27 -13.56 -9.45
C ALA A 105 2.04 -13.45 -7.93
N ALA A 106 1.67 -12.28 -7.44
CA ALA A 106 1.33 -12.02 -6.05
C ALA A 106 0.15 -12.91 -5.59
N LEU A 107 -0.93 -12.99 -6.36
CA LEU A 107 -2.08 -13.85 -6.05
C LEU A 107 -1.68 -15.33 -5.95
N ALA A 108 -0.86 -15.82 -6.90
CA ALA A 108 -0.39 -17.20 -6.88
C ALA A 108 0.51 -17.48 -5.66
N LEU A 109 1.46 -16.60 -5.37
CA LEU A 109 2.34 -16.70 -4.19
C LEU A 109 1.53 -16.67 -2.89
N ARG A 110 0.58 -15.75 -2.75
CA ARG A 110 -0.26 -15.62 -1.56
C ARG A 110 -1.15 -16.84 -1.35
N LEU A 111 -1.71 -17.43 -2.41
CA LEU A 111 -2.46 -18.67 -2.28
C LEU A 111 -1.57 -19.77 -1.65
N VAL A 112 -0.35 -19.93 -2.14
CA VAL A 112 0.59 -20.92 -1.59
C VAL A 112 0.90 -20.61 -0.11
N PHE A 113 1.20 -19.34 0.21
CA PHE A 113 1.50 -18.92 1.59
C PHE A 113 0.32 -19.10 2.54
N ILE A 114 -0.90 -18.81 2.08
CA ILE A 114 -2.11 -19.00 2.89
C ILE A 114 -2.35 -20.48 3.18
N VAL A 115 -2.26 -21.33 2.14
CA VAL A 115 -2.47 -22.78 2.30
C VAL A 115 -1.40 -23.38 3.22
N VAL A 116 -0.13 -23.05 2.99
CA VAL A 116 0.98 -23.54 3.81
C VAL A 116 0.90 -23.00 5.24
N GLY A 117 0.62 -21.71 5.40
CA GLY A 117 0.49 -21.07 6.70
C GLY A 117 -0.69 -21.62 7.51
N ALA A 118 -1.85 -21.81 6.88
CA ALA A 118 -3.01 -22.42 7.52
C ALA A 118 -2.75 -23.87 7.91
N ALA A 119 -2.12 -24.66 7.04
CA ALA A 119 -1.76 -26.05 7.32
C ALA A 119 -0.72 -26.14 8.45
N ALA A 120 0.27 -25.24 8.45
CA ALA A 120 1.27 -25.18 9.53
C ALA A 120 0.65 -24.81 10.88
N LEU A 121 -0.27 -23.86 10.94
CA LEU A 121 -1.01 -23.51 12.16
C LEU A 121 -1.90 -24.66 12.64
N ALA A 122 -2.52 -25.40 11.74
CA ALA A 122 -3.34 -26.57 12.07
C ALA A 122 -2.47 -27.73 12.62
N ALA A 123 -1.27 -27.92 12.07
CA ALA A 123 -0.34 -28.98 12.49
C ALA A 123 0.42 -28.63 13.79
N PHE A 124 0.75 -27.36 13.99
CA PHE A 124 1.61 -26.88 15.07
C PHE A 124 0.96 -25.71 15.82
N GLY A 125 0.14 -26.00 16.84
CA GLY A 125 -0.57 -24.96 17.62
C GLY A 125 0.36 -23.91 18.25
N TRP A 126 1.59 -24.28 18.63
CA TRP A 126 2.58 -23.33 19.15
C TRP A 126 3.00 -22.24 18.14
N LEU A 127 2.78 -22.49 16.85
CA LEU A 127 3.14 -21.54 15.78
C LEU A 127 2.31 -20.25 15.86
N SER A 128 1.11 -20.31 16.47
CA SER A 128 0.29 -19.12 16.75
C SER A 128 1.02 -18.13 17.65
N PHE A 129 1.77 -18.59 18.66
CA PHE A 129 2.59 -17.72 19.51
C PHE A 129 3.76 -17.10 18.73
N VAL A 130 4.39 -17.85 17.81
CA VAL A 130 5.47 -17.31 16.97
C VAL A 130 4.91 -16.24 16.04
N PHE A 131 3.77 -16.47 15.42
CA PHE A 131 3.13 -15.47 14.56
C PHE A 131 2.68 -14.25 15.36
N ALA A 132 2.10 -14.45 16.54
CA ALA A 132 1.72 -13.36 17.44
C ALA A 132 2.92 -12.49 17.83
N ALA A 133 4.02 -13.13 18.28
CA ALA A 133 5.26 -12.43 18.64
C ALA A 133 5.85 -11.68 17.43
N PHE A 134 5.84 -12.31 16.26
CA PHE A 134 6.31 -11.71 15.02
C PHE A 134 5.48 -10.47 14.63
N LEU A 135 4.16 -10.55 14.69
CA LEU A 135 3.28 -9.41 14.40
C LEU A 135 3.47 -8.25 15.38
N VAL A 136 3.60 -8.55 16.68
CA VAL A 136 3.88 -7.54 17.71
C VAL A 136 5.25 -6.90 17.46
N TRP A 137 6.26 -7.70 17.15
CA TRP A 137 7.62 -7.21 16.85
C TRP A 137 7.64 -6.32 15.60
N THR A 138 6.99 -6.75 14.51
CA THR A 138 6.88 -5.98 13.26
C THR A 138 6.14 -4.67 13.51
N GLY A 139 4.99 -4.71 14.18
CA GLY A 139 4.24 -3.51 14.53
C GLY A 139 5.06 -2.56 15.42
N TRP A 140 5.78 -3.09 16.41
CA TRP A 140 6.67 -2.29 17.27
C TRP A 140 7.83 -1.65 16.49
N LYS A 141 8.49 -2.43 15.63
CA LYS A 141 9.54 -1.93 14.73
C LYS A 141 9.03 -0.81 13.84
N MET A 142 7.84 -0.99 13.26
CA MET A 142 7.20 0.00 12.40
C MET A 142 6.83 1.29 13.18
N LEU A 143 6.40 1.18 14.45
CA LEU A 143 6.18 2.33 15.33
C LEU A 143 7.46 3.12 15.61
N ARG A 144 8.58 2.42 15.82
CA ARG A 144 9.87 3.08 16.09
C ARG A 144 10.45 3.78 14.85
N HIS A 145 10.28 3.19 13.66
CA HIS A 145 10.87 3.68 12.41
C HIS A 145 9.83 4.30 11.46
N ARG A 146 8.71 4.78 12.00
CA ARG A 146 7.56 5.31 11.23
C ARG A 146 7.88 6.48 10.28
N HIS A 147 9.04 7.11 10.43
CA HIS A 147 9.49 8.26 9.63
C HIS A 147 10.70 7.93 8.75
N ASP A 148 11.19 6.70 8.80
CA ASP A 148 12.39 6.30 8.06
C ASP A 148 11.99 5.55 6.77
N HIS A 149 12.02 6.25 5.65
CA HIS A 149 11.84 5.66 4.31
C HIS A 149 13.14 5.06 3.77
N GLY A 150 14.28 5.37 4.38
CA GLY A 150 15.60 4.93 3.91
C GLY A 150 15.80 3.42 3.93
N ALA A 151 15.09 2.69 4.80
CA ALA A 151 15.17 1.23 4.85
C ALA A 151 14.54 0.57 3.62
N GLU A 152 13.41 1.10 3.13
CA GLU A 152 12.72 0.62 1.93
C GLU A 152 13.54 0.95 0.68
N GLU A 153 14.09 2.17 0.59
CA GLU A 153 14.98 2.60 -0.49
C GLU A 153 16.25 1.74 -0.55
N ALA A 154 16.92 1.52 0.59
CA ALA A 154 18.11 0.67 0.67
C ALA A 154 17.82 -0.80 0.29
N MET A 155 16.64 -1.32 0.62
CA MET A 155 16.21 -2.66 0.21
C MET A 155 16.06 -2.73 -1.32
N VAL A 156 15.38 -1.77 -1.94
CA VAL A 156 15.16 -1.71 -3.38
C VAL A 156 16.48 -1.53 -4.13
N GLU A 157 17.41 -0.68 -3.64
CA GLU A 157 18.72 -0.51 -4.22
C GLU A 157 19.56 -1.80 -4.19
N ARG A 158 19.56 -2.52 -3.06
CA ARG A 158 20.23 -3.83 -2.96
C ARG A 158 19.63 -4.86 -3.92
N LEU A 159 18.32 -4.86 -4.06
CA LEU A 159 17.59 -5.72 -4.97
C LEU A 159 17.94 -5.42 -6.43
N GLN A 160 17.98 -4.14 -6.80
CA GLN A 160 18.40 -3.69 -8.13
C GLN A 160 19.81 -4.15 -8.46
N LYS A 161 20.78 -3.94 -7.55
CA LYS A 161 22.18 -4.38 -7.71
C LYS A 161 22.30 -5.89 -7.91
N ARG A 162 21.47 -6.68 -7.22
CA ARG A 162 21.47 -8.16 -7.32
C ARG A 162 20.82 -8.68 -8.61
N LEU A 163 19.70 -8.07 -9.02
CA LEU A 163 18.89 -8.55 -10.15
C LEU A 163 19.43 -8.02 -11.51
N ARG A 164 20.24 -6.97 -11.50
CA ARG A 164 20.84 -6.38 -12.70
C ARG A 164 22.37 -6.31 -12.56
N PRO A 165 23.06 -7.44 -12.58
CA PRO A 165 24.53 -7.44 -12.64
C PRO A 165 24.94 -6.83 -13.99
N GLU A 166 25.80 -5.82 -13.96
CA GLU A 166 26.25 -5.08 -15.15
C GLU A 166 26.96 -5.97 -16.19
N HIS A 167 27.50 -7.11 -15.78
CA HIS A 167 28.21 -8.06 -16.64
C HIS A 167 27.96 -9.51 -16.19
N GLY A 168 27.07 -10.24 -16.83
CA GLY A 168 26.88 -11.67 -16.53
C GLY A 168 25.98 -12.43 -17.51
N ARG A 169 26.25 -13.74 -17.71
CA ARG A 169 25.48 -14.67 -18.57
C ARG A 169 23.98 -14.80 -18.18
N TRP A 170 23.56 -14.21 -17.05
CA TRP A 170 22.22 -14.27 -16.47
C TRP A 170 21.60 -12.89 -16.30
N ALA A 171 22.00 -11.89 -17.07
CA ALA A 171 21.40 -10.57 -17.05
C ALA A 171 19.92 -10.68 -17.47
N LEU A 172 19.01 -10.50 -16.52
CA LEU A 172 17.59 -10.38 -16.80
C LEU A 172 17.31 -9.11 -17.60
N SER A 173 16.34 -9.15 -18.51
CA SER A 173 15.86 -7.90 -19.11
C SER A 173 15.35 -6.97 -18.01
N THR A 174 15.42 -5.65 -18.23
CA THR A 174 14.99 -4.65 -17.21
C THR A 174 13.58 -4.94 -16.70
N GLY A 175 12.65 -5.31 -17.58
CA GLY A 175 11.29 -5.68 -17.21
C GLY A 175 11.21 -6.96 -16.38
N ALA A 176 11.97 -8.00 -16.73
CA ALA A 176 12.01 -9.26 -15.97
C ALA A 176 12.65 -9.06 -14.58
N ALA A 177 13.71 -8.24 -14.49
CA ALA A 177 14.35 -7.90 -13.23
C ALA A 177 13.40 -7.10 -12.30
N ALA A 178 12.67 -6.14 -12.85
CA ALA A 178 11.67 -5.39 -12.10
C ALA A 178 10.51 -6.27 -11.65
N LEU A 179 10.02 -7.19 -12.50
CA LEU A 179 8.98 -8.13 -12.12
C LEU A 179 9.44 -9.08 -11.01
N ALA A 180 10.66 -9.58 -11.09
CA ALA A 180 11.26 -10.37 -10.02
C ALA A 180 11.40 -9.56 -8.73
N GLY A 181 11.78 -8.27 -8.85
CA GLY A 181 11.84 -7.34 -7.73
C GLY A 181 10.49 -7.17 -7.04
N ILE A 182 9.42 -6.95 -7.81
CA ILE A 182 8.04 -6.86 -7.30
C ILE A 182 7.63 -8.16 -6.60
N ALA A 183 7.90 -9.32 -7.21
CA ALA A 183 7.56 -10.62 -6.63
C ALA A 183 8.28 -10.86 -5.30
N ILE A 184 9.57 -10.51 -5.21
CA ILE A 184 10.36 -10.64 -3.96
C ILE A 184 9.81 -9.68 -2.90
N VAL A 185 9.49 -8.45 -3.26
CA VAL A 185 8.93 -7.46 -2.34
C VAL A 185 7.56 -7.92 -1.83
N ASP A 186 6.66 -8.39 -2.72
CA ASP A 186 5.35 -8.90 -2.30
C ASP A 186 5.48 -10.13 -1.40
N LEU A 187 6.48 -10.99 -1.67
CA LEU A 187 6.79 -12.13 -0.81
C LEU A 187 7.20 -11.69 0.62
N ILE A 188 8.01 -10.65 0.74
CA ILE A 188 8.41 -10.08 2.03
C ILE A 188 7.19 -9.56 2.78
N PHE A 189 6.29 -8.85 2.09
CA PHE A 189 5.06 -8.34 2.68
C PHE A 189 4.04 -9.43 3.01
N ALA A 190 4.01 -10.53 2.24
CA ALA A 190 3.15 -11.67 2.53
C ALA A 190 3.51 -12.35 3.88
N VAL A 191 4.78 -12.29 4.30
CA VAL A 191 5.22 -12.79 5.60
C VAL A 191 4.55 -12.04 6.76
N ASP A 192 4.23 -10.75 6.60
CA ASP A 192 3.54 -9.94 7.61
C ASP A 192 2.01 -10.05 7.48
N SER A 193 1.49 -10.00 6.24
CA SER A 193 0.05 -9.90 5.99
C SER A 193 -0.68 -11.24 6.16
N VAL A 194 -0.11 -12.35 5.74
CA VAL A 194 -0.76 -13.67 5.83
C VAL A 194 -1.00 -14.10 7.29
N PRO A 195 -0.01 -14.03 8.20
CA PRO A 195 -0.26 -14.27 9.62
C PRO A 195 -1.31 -13.33 10.23
N ALA A 196 -1.32 -12.04 9.82
CA ALA A 196 -2.29 -11.07 10.32
C ALA A 196 -3.73 -11.47 9.97
N ILE A 197 -3.99 -11.97 8.77
CA ILE A 197 -5.33 -12.40 8.37
C ILE A 197 -5.67 -13.77 8.97
N LEU A 198 -4.72 -14.70 9.03
CA LEU A 198 -4.90 -16.01 9.70
C LEU A 198 -5.20 -15.86 11.20
N ALA A 199 -4.77 -14.78 11.84
CA ALA A 199 -5.14 -14.42 13.21
C ALA A 199 -6.61 -13.94 13.35
N ILE A 200 -7.24 -13.52 12.25
CA ILE A 200 -8.65 -13.12 12.22
C ILE A 200 -9.55 -14.35 12.04
N THR A 201 -9.19 -15.22 11.08
CA THR A 201 -9.92 -16.44 10.76
C THR A 201 -8.99 -17.53 10.24
N SER A 202 -9.27 -18.78 10.61
CA SER A 202 -8.58 -19.95 10.08
C SER A 202 -9.20 -20.51 8.78
N ASP A 203 -10.29 -19.91 8.31
CA ASP A 203 -10.94 -20.32 7.07
C ASP A 203 -10.11 -19.85 5.86
N THR A 204 -9.40 -20.78 5.24
CA THR A 204 -8.50 -20.53 4.10
C THR A 204 -9.25 -19.89 2.91
N PHE A 205 -10.53 -20.24 2.71
CA PHE A 205 -11.35 -19.65 1.64
C PHE A 205 -11.57 -18.16 1.89
N ILE A 206 -11.96 -17.78 3.11
CA ILE A 206 -12.18 -16.39 3.51
C ILE A 206 -10.89 -15.59 3.45
N VAL A 207 -9.79 -16.15 3.96
CA VAL A 207 -8.46 -15.53 3.93
C VAL A 207 -8.02 -15.24 2.48
N PHE A 208 -8.15 -16.24 1.60
CA PHE A 208 -7.79 -16.07 0.19
C PHE A 208 -8.70 -15.07 -0.52
N ALA A 209 -10.02 -15.13 -0.29
CA ALA A 209 -10.95 -14.17 -0.88
C ALA A 209 -10.62 -12.73 -0.47
N ALA A 210 -10.38 -12.46 0.82
CA ALA A 210 -10.03 -11.14 1.33
C ALA A 210 -8.76 -10.59 0.66
N ASN A 211 -7.72 -11.43 0.56
CA ASN A 211 -6.47 -11.09 -0.13
C ASN A 211 -6.69 -10.81 -1.62
N ALA A 212 -7.39 -11.70 -2.32
CA ALA A 212 -7.59 -11.59 -3.75
C ALA A 212 -8.37 -10.33 -4.13
N PHE A 213 -9.47 -10.02 -3.44
CA PHE A 213 -10.25 -8.81 -3.69
C PHE A 213 -9.47 -7.53 -3.32
N ALA A 214 -8.60 -7.57 -2.31
CA ALA A 214 -7.74 -6.43 -1.98
C ALA A 214 -6.71 -6.14 -3.08
N LEU A 215 -6.10 -7.19 -3.67
CA LEU A 215 -5.11 -7.08 -4.73
C LEU A 215 -5.69 -6.66 -6.07
N LEU A 216 -6.93 -7.09 -6.42
CA LEU A 216 -7.57 -6.71 -7.69
C LEU A 216 -7.69 -5.18 -7.84
N GLY A 217 -7.93 -4.44 -6.76
CA GLY A 217 -7.96 -2.99 -6.79
C GLY A 217 -6.60 -2.29 -6.63
N LEU A 218 -5.48 -3.03 -6.64
CA LEU A 218 -4.14 -2.48 -6.41
C LEU A 218 -3.69 -1.56 -7.54
N ARG A 219 -4.07 -1.87 -8.77
CA ARG A 219 -3.64 -1.18 -9.95
C ARG A 219 -4.16 0.27 -10.06
N PRO A 220 -5.48 0.55 -10.03
CA PRO A 220 -5.93 1.93 -9.96
C PRO A 220 -5.42 2.65 -8.70
N LEU A 221 -5.25 1.92 -7.61
CA LEU A 221 -4.67 2.45 -6.38
C LEU A 221 -3.23 2.92 -6.59
N PHE A 222 -2.43 2.22 -7.41
CA PHE A 222 -1.06 2.62 -7.73
C PHE A 222 -0.99 4.04 -8.32
N PHE A 223 -1.92 4.41 -9.20
CA PHE A 223 -1.96 5.76 -9.76
C PHE A 223 -2.46 6.82 -8.79
N LEU A 224 -3.35 6.42 -7.87
CA LEU A 224 -3.81 7.30 -6.79
C LEU A 224 -2.72 7.55 -5.76
N VAL A 225 -1.97 6.51 -5.42
CA VAL A 225 -1.00 6.55 -4.32
C VAL A 225 0.24 7.35 -4.70
N ALA A 226 0.65 7.36 -5.98
CA ALA A 226 1.76 8.19 -6.43
C ALA A 226 1.62 9.67 -6.00
N ASP A 227 0.37 10.19 -5.95
CA ASP A 227 0.04 11.54 -5.49
C ASP A 227 -0.36 11.61 -4.00
N LEU A 228 -0.77 10.49 -3.40
CA LEU A 228 -1.42 10.46 -2.09
C LEU A 228 -0.51 9.99 -0.96
N VAL A 229 0.62 9.33 -1.26
CA VAL A 229 1.53 8.76 -0.25
C VAL A 229 2.01 9.79 0.75
N GLU A 230 2.32 11.01 0.27
CA GLU A 230 2.74 12.10 1.15
C GLU A 230 1.62 12.62 2.07
N ARG A 231 0.35 12.38 1.70
CA ARG A 231 -0.84 12.86 2.43
C ARG A 231 -1.28 11.94 3.56
N LEU A 232 -0.98 10.63 3.46
CA LEU A 232 -1.40 9.63 4.45
C LEU A 232 -0.35 9.34 5.54
N TYR A 233 0.23 10.42 6.07
CA TYR A 233 1.33 10.38 7.05
C TYR A 233 1.06 9.47 8.28
N HIS A 234 -0.16 9.48 8.83
CA HIS A 234 -0.49 8.69 10.02
C HIS A 234 -0.91 7.25 9.71
N LEU A 235 -1.02 6.88 8.43
CA LEU A 235 -1.45 5.53 8.06
C LEU A 235 -0.43 4.47 8.51
N LYS A 236 0.87 4.70 8.33
CA LYS A 236 1.93 3.80 8.82
C LYS A 236 1.82 3.57 10.35
N THR A 237 1.49 4.62 11.11
CA THR A 237 1.26 4.51 12.55
C THR A 237 0.02 3.66 12.86
N ALA A 238 -1.08 3.86 12.14
CA ALA A 238 -2.30 3.08 12.33
C ALA A 238 -2.08 1.59 11.98
N LEU A 239 -1.34 1.30 10.89
CA LEU A 239 -0.96 -0.07 10.53
C LEU A 239 -0.08 -0.74 11.60
N ALA A 240 0.89 -0.02 12.13
CA ALA A 240 1.72 -0.53 13.21
C ALA A 240 0.90 -0.87 14.47
N VAL A 241 -0.02 0.00 14.86
CA VAL A 241 -0.96 -0.26 15.98
C VAL A 241 -1.85 -1.45 15.67
N LEU A 242 -2.31 -1.56 14.43
CA LEU A 242 -3.13 -2.68 13.96
C LEU A 242 -2.38 -4.02 14.09
N LEU A 243 -1.13 -4.10 13.64
CA LEU A 243 -0.31 -5.32 13.76
C LEU A 243 -0.09 -5.72 15.22
N VAL A 244 0.19 -4.75 16.10
CA VAL A 244 0.30 -5.02 17.54
C VAL A 244 -1.03 -5.52 18.11
N PHE A 245 -2.16 -4.91 17.73
CA PHE A 245 -3.48 -5.35 18.16
C PHE A 245 -3.79 -6.77 17.70
N ILE A 246 -3.54 -7.10 16.44
CA ILE A 246 -3.80 -8.44 15.88
C ILE A 246 -2.90 -9.48 16.54
N GLY A 247 -1.61 -9.18 16.70
CA GLY A 247 -0.66 -10.06 17.39
C GLY A 247 -1.04 -10.30 18.85
N ALA A 248 -1.41 -9.26 19.58
CA ALA A 248 -1.89 -9.37 20.97
C ALA A 248 -3.19 -10.20 21.05
N LYS A 249 -4.14 -9.98 20.12
CA LYS A 249 -5.37 -10.77 20.02
C LYS A 249 -5.06 -12.25 19.77
N MET A 250 -4.11 -12.54 18.86
CA MET A 250 -3.71 -13.91 18.53
C MET A 250 -3.11 -14.62 19.74
N ALA A 251 -2.21 -13.93 20.47
CA ALA A 251 -1.66 -14.47 21.72
C ALA A 251 -2.73 -14.68 22.80
N ALA A 252 -3.64 -13.74 22.95
CA ALA A 252 -4.75 -13.84 23.93
C ALA A 252 -5.72 -14.99 23.62
N ALA A 253 -5.94 -15.29 22.34
CA ALA A 253 -6.85 -16.34 21.91
C ALA A 253 -6.48 -17.74 22.42
N GLU A 254 -5.20 -17.97 22.68
CA GLU A 254 -4.72 -19.25 23.27
C GLU A 254 -5.08 -19.41 24.74
N PHE A 255 -5.33 -18.30 25.47
CA PHE A 255 -5.66 -18.32 26.89
C PHE A 255 -7.16 -18.15 27.15
N VAL A 256 -7.84 -17.29 26.36
CA VAL A 256 -9.23 -16.88 26.58
C VAL A 256 -10.19 -17.60 25.62
N GLY A 257 -9.64 -18.30 24.62
CA GLY A 257 -10.40 -18.86 23.50
C GLY A 257 -10.51 -17.89 22.32
N LYS A 258 -11.02 -18.39 21.19
CA LYS A 258 -11.10 -17.62 19.93
C LYS A 258 -11.99 -16.39 20.10
N ILE A 259 -11.38 -15.21 19.97
CA ILE A 259 -12.08 -13.92 19.91
C ILE A 259 -12.68 -13.77 18.50
N GLY A 260 -13.99 -13.71 18.41
CA GLY A 260 -14.71 -13.69 17.15
C GLY A 260 -14.43 -12.45 16.27
N PRO A 261 -14.72 -12.54 14.97
CA PRO A 261 -14.54 -11.43 14.04
C PRO A 261 -15.44 -10.22 14.35
N GLU A 262 -16.55 -10.42 15.04
CA GLU A 262 -17.50 -9.38 15.47
C GLU A 262 -16.86 -8.31 16.37
N TYR A 263 -15.84 -8.67 17.16
CA TYR A 263 -15.06 -7.71 17.97
C TYR A 263 -13.87 -7.13 17.18
N SER A 264 -13.31 -7.92 16.29
CA SER A 264 -12.11 -7.52 15.53
C SER A 264 -12.42 -6.49 14.46
N LEU A 265 -13.51 -6.67 13.72
CA LEU A 265 -13.90 -5.77 12.64
C LEU A 265 -14.11 -4.32 13.10
N PRO A 266 -14.88 -4.03 14.17
CA PRO A 266 -15.00 -2.67 14.68
C PRO A 266 -13.68 -2.09 15.16
N ALA A 267 -12.85 -2.86 15.86
CA ALA A 267 -11.55 -2.41 16.35
C ALA A 267 -10.61 -2.04 15.18
N ILE A 268 -10.54 -2.89 14.16
CA ILE A 268 -9.77 -2.64 12.94
C ILE A 268 -10.28 -1.36 12.24
N ALA A 269 -11.60 -1.23 12.07
CA ALA A 269 -12.20 -0.07 11.43
C ALA A 269 -11.92 1.24 12.19
N VAL A 270 -11.96 1.21 13.53
CA VAL A 270 -11.63 2.37 14.37
C VAL A 270 -10.14 2.72 14.26
N ILE A 271 -9.23 1.76 14.37
CA ILE A 271 -7.78 2.00 14.28
C ILE A 271 -7.43 2.62 12.92
N LEU A 272 -7.90 2.03 11.83
CA LEU A 272 -7.64 2.53 10.49
C LEU A 272 -8.34 3.87 10.22
N GLY A 273 -9.59 3.99 10.62
CA GLY A 273 -10.38 5.21 10.46
C GLY A 273 -9.74 6.40 11.18
N THR A 274 -9.25 6.22 12.40
CA THR A 274 -8.51 7.27 13.13
C THR A 274 -7.23 7.67 12.43
N GLY A 275 -6.48 6.71 11.87
CA GLY A 275 -5.27 6.98 11.09
C GLY A 275 -5.54 7.83 9.84
N VAL A 276 -6.58 7.49 9.11
CA VAL A 276 -7.01 8.23 7.90
C VAL A 276 -7.49 9.64 8.28
N VAL A 277 -8.38 9.76 9.27
CA VAL A 277 -8.92 11.06 9.72
C VAL A 277 -7.80 11.96 10.23
N ALA A 278 -6.86 11.44 11.03
CA ALA A 278 -5.71 12.19 11.51
C ALA A 278 -4.81 12.67 10.37
N SER A 279 -4.58 11.84 9.35
CA SER A 279 -3.81 12.21 8.16
C SER A 279 -4.47 13.34 7.39
N LEU A 280 -5.77 13.22 7.12
CA LEU A 280 -6.53 14.26 6.40
C LEU A 280 -6.64 15.57 7.20
N ALA A 281 -6.80 15.49 8.52
CA ALA A 281 -6.83 16.68 9.39
C ALA A 281 -5.49 17.42 9.36
N ARG A 282 -4.37 16.70 9.38
CA ARG A 282 -3.03 17.28 9.26
C ARG A 282 -2.83 17.98 7.93
N GLU A 283 -3.23 17.34 6.82
CA GLU A 283 -3.10 17.91 5.48
C GLU A 283 -3.89 19.21 5.34
N ARG A 284 -5.13 19.23 5.85
CA ARG A 284 -5.96 20.46 5.87
C ARG A 284 -5.30 21.60 6.67
N ARG A 285 -4.63 21.28 7.80
CA ARG A 285 -3.90 22.27 8.58
C ARG A 285 -2.70 22.80 7.81
N ARG A 286 -1.91 21.93 7.18
CA ARG A 286 -0.75 22.29 6.37
C ARG A 286 -1.14 23.23 5.22
N SER A 287 -2.19 22.88 4.49
CA SER A 287 -2.71 23.70 3.37
C SER A 287 -3.16 25.10 3.83
N ARG A 288 -3.80 25.19 5.00
CA ARG A 288 -4.20 26.49 5.58
C ARG A 288 -3.00 27.35 6.00
N THR A 289 -1.97 26.75 6.57
CA THR A 289 -0.75 27.46 6.96
C THR A 289 -0.01 28.00 5.74
N VAL A 290 0.10 27.22 4.68
CA VAL A 290 0.73 27.66 3.42
C VAL A 290 -0.08 28.79 2.77
N ALA A 291 -1.40 28.71 2.74
CA ALA A 291 -2.25 29.78 2.23
C ALA A 291 -2.11 31.08 3.04
N ALA A 292 -2.08 31.00 4.38
CA ALA A 292 -1.88 32.15 5.26
C ALA A 292 -0.50 32.80 5.09
N CYS A 293 0.55 32.01 4.84
CA CYS A 293 1.88 32.54 4.53
C CYS A 293 1.96 33.20 3.14
N ALA A 294 1.20 32.70 2.16
CA ALA A 294 1.13 33.30 0.82
C ALA A 294 0.41 34.67 0.85
N ASP A 295 -0.68 34.77 1.60
CA ASP A 295 -1.41 36.04 1.78
C ASP A 295 -0.62 37.07 2.59
N GLY A 296 0.18 36.64 3.57
CA GLY A 296 1.03 37.50 4.40
C GLY A 296 2.24 38.08 3.66
N SER A 297 2.70 37.44 2.60
CA SER A 297 3.85 37.91 1.80
C SER A 297 3.51 39.01 0.79
N SER A 298 2.21 39.25 0.55
CA SER A 298 1.75 40.34 -0.36
C SER A 298 1.71 41.74 0.26
N SER A 299 2.00 41.87 1.58
CA SER A 299 1.98 43.15 2.29
C SER A 299 3.37 43.75 2.62
N SER A 300 4.43 43.25 1.98
CA SER A 300 5.74 43.91 2.07
C SER A 300 5.68 45.23 1.25
N PRO A 301 5.98 46.41 1.85
CA PRO A 301 6.09 47.63 1.07
C PRO A 301 7.23 47.48 0.08
N SER A 302 6.94 47.82 -1.20
CA SER A 302 7.95 47.88 -2.27
C SER A 302 9.15 48.74 -1.79
N PRO A 303 10.39 48.29 -2.00
CA PRO A 303 11.55 49.13 -1.70
C PRO A 303 11.47 50.40 -2.55
N SER A 304 11.56 51.54 -1.90
CA SER A 304 11.65 52.87 -2.52
C SER A 304 12.80 52.83 -3.54
N PRO A 305 12.63 53.44 -4.74
CA PRO A 305 13.73 53.53 -5.70
C PRO A 305 14.87 54.33 -5.10
N PRO A 306 16.13 53.95 -5.38
CA PRO A 306 17.29 54.68 -4.87
C PRO A 306 17.27 56.11 -5.44
N ALA A 307 17.52 57.09 -4.55
CA ALA A 307 17.65 58.49 -4.91
C ALA A 307 18.71 58.63 -6.01
N SER A 308 18.34 59.33 -7.06
CA SER A 308 19.22 59.70 -8.17
C SER A 308 20.49 60.32 -7.64
N GLU A 309 21.64 59.67 -7.90
CA GLU A 309 22.96 60.26 -7.67
C GLU A 309 23.09 61.52 -8.52
N GLU A 310 23.36 62.62 -7.86
CA GLU A 310 23.71 63.91 -8.43
C GLU A 310 24.92 63.76 -9.38
N GLU A 311 24.72 64.18 -10.63
CA GLU A 311 25.67 64.29 -11.70
C GLU A 311 26.81 65.27 -11.25
N GLN A 312 27.99 64.72 -10.91
CA GLN A 312 29.21 65.54 -10.71
C GLN A 312 29.78 65.97 -12.05
N PRO A 313 30.07 67.25 -12.27
CA PRO A 313 30.65 67.75 -13.52
C PRO A 313 32.11 67.29 -13.66
N GLN A 314 32.45 66.74 -14.82
CA GLN A 314 33.82 66.39 -15.21
C GLN A 314 34.68 67.66 -15.38
N PRO A 315 35.92 67.70 -14.82
CA PRO A 315 36.86 68.78 -15.15
C PRO A 315 37.49 68.54 -16.54
N SER A 316 37.34 69.54 -17.40
CA SER A 316 38.08 69.67 -18.64
C SER A 316 39.60 69.85 -18.37
N GLY A 317 40.42 68.94 -18.83
CA GLY A 317 41.88 68.98 -18.76
C GLY A 317 42.50 68.86 -20.14
N ARG A 318 43.05 69.94 -20.62
CA ARG A 318 43.82 70.19 -21.82
C ARG A 318 45.09 69.32 -21.92
N SER A 319 45.35 68.95 -23.14
CA SER A 319 46.62 69.02 -23.91
C SER A 319 47.97 68.98 -23.17
N ALA A 320 48.82 67.95 -23.51
CA ALA A 320 50.08 68.11 -24.25
C ALA A 320 50.58 66.72 -24.72
#